data_2489839069da86833e4c25444188bf8f
#
_entry.id   2489839069da86833e4c25444188bf8f
#
_cell.length_a   1.000
_cell.length_b   1.000
_cell.length_c   1.000
_cell.angle_alpha   90.00
_cell.angle_beta   90.00
_cell.angle_gamma   90.00
#
_symmetry.space_group_name_H-M   'P 1'
#
loop_
_entity.id
_entity.type
_entity.pdbx_description
1 polymer ?
#
loop_
_entity_poly.entity_id
_entity_poly.type
_entity_poly.pdbx_seq_one_letter_code
_entity_poly.pdbx_strand_id
1 'polypeptide(L)'
;MNARERNIRLKIDLLDEACACAALRNKKLADYEEANLKLEKQRKAEAEIEGAENVDYEALAEAKYKVAALEKELAAFDPNEVTAPVTEADLAYVIELWTGIPAAKIEQSELGKLAHLEEKLSEHIVGQEEAVKAVSAAIRRSRVQINPRRRPASLIFVGPTGTGKTELVRVLSKELFDSPETLIRLDMSEFMEKHSVSKIIGSPPGYVGYDEAGQLTEKVRRRPYSVLLFDEIEKAHPDVMNILLQILDEGRITDAHGRTVNFENTVIVMTSNAGSNSREALVGFNRTSADISREKAMRALSDFLRPEFLSRIDEIVVFRPLNEEDYKKIAVLMLNEYVGTLNERGITLRWTDEAVANIAHRAAGGKSGARDIRNTIRRTVEDKIASLIVEKGEGNVTGILVTEKDGEIDVESI
;
A
#
# COMPACT_ATOMS: atom_id res chain seq x y z
N MET A 1 -31.80 5.73 -17.37
CA MET A 1 -31.87 5.13 -16.01
C MET A 1 -31.56 6.22 -14.98
N ASN A 2 -32.50 6.51 -14.08
CA ASN A 2 -32.41 7.59 -13.11
C ASN A 2 -31.35 7.22 -12.02
N ALA A 3 -30.70 8.22 -11.41
CA ALA A 3 -29.69 7.99 -10.34
C ALA A 3 -30.25 7.17 -9.17
N ARG A 4 -31.55 7.32 -8.88
CA ARG A 4 -32.26 6.55 -7.85
C ARG A 4 -32.41 5.06 -8.21
N GLU A 5 -32.69 4.75 -9.45
CA GLU A 5 -32.79 3.36 -9.95
C GLU A 5 -31.44 2.67 -9.93
N ARG A 6 -30.38 3.39 -10.29
CA ARG A 6 -29.00 2.89 -10.25
C ARG A 6 -28.55 2.56 -8.82
N ASN A 7 -28.89 3.42 -7.85
CA ASN A 7 -28.60 3.19 -6.43
C ASN A 7 -29.36 1.99 -5.84
N ILE A 8 -30.62 1.80 -6.25
CA ILE A 8 -31.43 0.66 -5.79
C ILE A 8 -30.84 -0.64 -6.35
N ARG A 9 -30.49 -0.67 -7.62
CA ARG A 9 -29.89 -1.85 -8.27
C ARG A 9 -28.54 -2.22 -7.61
N LEU A 10 -27.67 -1.24 -7.38
CA LEU A 10 -26.40 -1.45 -6.69
C LEU A 10 -26.57 -2.06 -5.28
N LYS A 11 -27.60 -1.63 -4.54
CA LYS A 11 -27.90 -2.19 -3.21
C LYS A 11 -28.42 -3.62 -3.28
N ILE A 12 -29.21 -3.94 -4.30
CA ILE A 12 -29.71 -5.30 -4.52
C ILE A 12 -28.55 -6.22 -4.91
N ASP A 13 -27.71 -5.79 -5.86
CA ASP A 13 -26.53 -6.55 -6.31
C ASP A 13 -25.57 -6.82 -5.12
N LEU A 14 -25.34 -5.82 -4.25
CA LEU A 14 -24.51 -5.96 -3.05
C LEU A 14 -25.08 -7.00 -2.06
N LEU A 15 -26.39 -6.93 -1.82
CA LEU A 15 -27.06 -7.88 -0.92
C LEU A 15 -27.06 -9.30 -1.49
N ASP A 16 -27.28 -9.44 -2.78
CA ASP A 16 -27.29 -10.74 -3.47
C ASP A 16 -25.92 -11.43 -3.39
N GLU A 17 -24.85 -10.68 -3.66
CA GLU A 17 -23.49 -11.19 -3.55
C GLU A 17 -23.06 -11.47 -2.09
N ALA A 18 -23.55 -10.67 -1.12
CA ALA A 18 -23.32 -10.93 0.29
C ALA A 18 -24.06 -12.20 0.77
N CYS A 19 -25.28 -12.46 0.27
CA CYS A 19 -26.00 -13.69 0.52
C CYS A 19 -25.24 -14.90 -0.05
N ALA A 20 -24.71 -14.80 -1.26
CA ALA A 20 -23.89 -15.85 -1.87
C ALA A 20 -22.62 -16.14 -1.04
N CYS A 21 -21.92 -15.09 -0.56
CA CYS A 21 -20.76 -15.25 0.31
C CYS A 21 -21.11 -15.93 1.64
N ALA A 22 -22.23 -15.54 2.26
CA ALA A 22 -22.70 -16.15 3.50
C ALA A 22 -23.06 -17.63 3.31
N ALA A 23 -23.72 -17.97 2.19
CA ALA A 23 -24.05 -19.34 1.84
C ALA A 23 -22.80 -20.21 1.63
N LEU A 24 -21.81 -19.71 0.87
CA LEU A 24 -20.53 -20.42 0.62
C LEU A 24 -19.72 -20.67 1.90
N ARG A 25 -19.85 -19.82 2.90
CA ARG A 25 -19.19 -20.00 4.20
C ARG A 25 -19.79 -21.11 5.04
N ASN A 26 -21.09 -21.39 4.87
CA ASN A 26 -21.80 -22.38 5.65
C ASN A 26 -21.74 -23.76 4.98
N LYS A 27 -20.78 -24.59 5.39
CA LYS A 27 -20.62 -25.95 4.86
C LYS A 27 -21.87 -26.82 5.06
N LYS A 28 -22.56 -26.67 6.19
CA LYS A 28 -23.79 -27.43 6.47
C LYS A 28 -24.94 -27.08 5.53
N LEU A 29 -25.03 -25.81 5.12
CA LEU A 29 -25.98 -25.39 4.09
C LEU A 29 -25.62 -26.00 2.74
N ALA A 30 -24.35 -26.04 2.36
CA ALA A 30 -23.91 -26.66 1.11
C ALA A 30 -24.22 -28.17 1.11
N ASP A 31 -23.97 -28.89 2.22
CA ASP A 31 -24.27 -30.31 2.37
C ASP A 31 -25.81 -30.57 2.27
N TYR A 32 -26.62 -29.71 2.89
CA TYR A 32 -28.08 -29.74 2.81
C TYR A 32 -28.60 -29.51 1.39
N GLU A 33 -28.05 -28.50 0.68
CA GLU A 33 -28.43 -28.21 -0.71
C GLU A 33 -28.07 -29.38 -1.65
N GLU A 34 -26.88 -29.99 -1.45
CA GLU A 34 -26.47 -31.16 -2.22
C GLU A 34 -27.40 -32.36 -1.97
N ALA A 35 -27.76 -32.59 -0.71
CA ALA A 35 -28.73 -33.65 -0.36
C ALA A 35 -30.13 -33.42 -0.96
N ASN A 36 -30.61 -32.15 -0.93
CA ASN A 36 -31.86 -31.75 -1.58
C ASN A 36 -31.82 -31.94 -3.10
N LEU A 37 -30.72 -31.56 -3.76
CA LEU A 37 -30.57 -31.77 -5.19
C LEU A 37 -30.58 -33.27 -5.56
N LYS A 38 -29.98 -34.12 -4.72
CA LYS A 38 -30.02 -35.60 -4.88
C LYS A 38 -31.43 -36.12 -4.70
N LEU A 39 -32.17 -35.60 -3.72
CA LEU A 39 -33.57 -35.98 -3.47
C LEU A 39 -34.46 -35.62 -4.66
N GLU A 40 -34.36 -34.40 -5.20
CA GLU A 40 -35.11 -33.96 -6.37
C GLU A 40 -34.84 -34.85 -7.60
N LYS A 41 -33.56 -35.19 -7.84
CA LYS A 41 -33.20 -36.13 -8.93
C LYS A 41 -33.80 -37.50 -8.75
N GLN A 42 -33.78 -38.04 -7.52
CA GLN A 42 -34.36 -39.35 -7.24
C GLN A 42 -35.89 -39.34 -7.33
N ARG A 43 -36.56 -38.28 -6.88
CA ARG A 43 -38.03 -38.12 -7.06
C ARG A 43 -38.42 -38.02 -8.54
N LYS A 44 -37.62 -37.35 -9.39
CA LYS A 44 -37.87 -37.35 -10.83
C LYS A 44 -37.72 -38.74 -11.45
N ALA A 45 -36.67 -39.47 -11.06
CA ALA A 45 -36.46 -40.82 -11.53
C ALA A 45 -37.57 -41.78 -11.05
N GLU A 46 -38.05 -41.66 -9.79
CA GLU A 46 -39.21 -42.39 -9.27
C GLU A 46 -40.47 -42.11 -10.09
N ALA A 47 -40.77 -40.83 -10.38
CA ALA A 47 -41.93 -40.42 -11.17
C ALA A 47 -41.86 -40.94 -12.62
N GLU A 48 -40.66 -40.97 -13.23
CA GLU A 48 -40.46 -41.55 -14.58
C GLU A 48 -40.72 -43.06 -14.63
N ILE A 49 -40.27 -43.79 -13.60
CA ILE A 49 -40.52 -45.27 -13.48
C ILE A 49 -42.00 -45.54 -13.25
N GLU A 50 -42.66 -44.73 -12.38
CA GLU A 50 -44.08 -44.90 -12.04
C GLU A 50 -45.03 -44.55 -13.23
N GLY A 51 -44.59 -43.63 -14.10
CA GLY A 51 -45.33 -43.19 -15.31
C GLY A 51 -45.07 -44.03 -16.56
N ALA A 52 -44.22 -45.05 -16.51
CA ALA A 52 -43.92 -45.92 -17.65
C ALA A 52 -45.05 -46.89 -17.95
N GLU A 53 -45.32 -47.17 -19.25
CA GLU A 53 -46.38 -48.13 -19.68
C GLU A 53 -46.15 -49.57 -19.13
N ASN A 54 -44.88 -49.91 -18.83
CA ASN A 54 -44.50 -51.15 -18.14
C ASN A 54 -43.72 -50.82 -16.88
N VAL A 55 -44.36 -50.78 -15.75
CA VAL A 55 -43.76 -50.47 -14.45
C VAL A 55 -42.87 -51.62 -13.94
N ASP A 56 -41.59 -51.37 -13.81
CA ASP A 56 -40.65 -52.24 -13.11
C ASP A 56 -40.83 -52.06 -11.59
N TYR A 57 -41.50 -52.93 -10.93
CA TYR A 57 -41.84 -52.87 -9.50
C TYR A 57 -40.56 -52.98 -8.61
N GLU A 58 -39.54 -53.72 -9.08
CA GLU A 58 -38.30 -53.88 -8.34
C GLU A 58 -37.47 -52.55 -8.36
N ALA A 59 -37.35 -51.96 -9.55
CA ALA A 59 -36.72 -50.65 -9.72
C ALA A 59 -37.47 -49.51 -8.98
N LEU A 60 -38.81 -49.56 -8.98
CA LEU A 60 -39.64 -48.60 -8.25
C LEU A 60 -39.44 -48.71 -6.72
N ALA A 61 -39.39 -49.96 -6.19
CA ALA A 61 -39.13 -50.16 -4.76
C ALA A 61 -37.75 -49.68 -4.34
N GLU A 62 -36.74 -49.89 -5.18
CA GLU A 62 -35.39 -49.34 -4.94
C GLU A 62 -35.36 -47.83 -4.98
N ALA A 63 -36.04 -47.20 -5.93
CA ALA A 63 -36.13 -45.72 -6.03
C ALA A 63 -36.83 -45.14 -4.78
N LYS A 64 -37.97 -45.72 -4.35
CA LYS A 64 -38.68 -45.30 -3.14
C LYS A 64 -37.83 -45.46 -1.86
N TYR A 65 -37.03 -46.52 -1.76
CA TYR A 65 -36.10 -46.69 -0.66
C TYR A 65 -35.03 -45.61 -0.64
N LYS A 66 -34.45 -45.25 -1.79
CA LYS A 66 -33.44 -44.17 -1.92
C LYS A 66 -34.05 -42.80 -1.55
N VAL A 67 -35.26 -42.50 -1.99
CA VAL A 67 -35.97 -41.25 -1.64
C VAL A 67 -36.22 -41.21 -0.13
N ALA A 68 -36.72 -42.25 0.50
CA ALA A 68 -36.98 -42.33 1.95
C ALA A 68 -35.67 -42.18 2.77
N ALA A 69 -34.54 -42.72 2.28
CA ALA A 69 -33.25 -42.59 2.92
C ALA A 69 -32.76 -41.14 2.90
N LEU A 70 -32.87 -40.45 1.75
CA LEU A 70 -32.48 -39.05 1.60
C LEU A 70 -33.40 -38.10 2.37
N GLU A 71 -34.69 -38.37 2.45
CA GLU A 71 -35.64 -37.62 3.29
C GLU A 71 -35.27 -37.71 4.78
N LYS A 72 -34.86 -38.91 5.22
CA LYS A 72 -34.40 -39.11 6.60
C LYS A 72 -33.06 -38.36 6.86
N GLU A 73 -32.18 -38.37 5.90
CA GLU A 73 -30.92 -37.61 5.97
C GLU A 73 -31.20 -36.11 6.07
N LEU A 74 -32.08 -35.56 5.23
CA LEU A 74 -32.49 -34.15 5.26
C LEU A 74 -33.19 -33.76 6.56
N ALA A 75 -34.03 -34.65 7.13
CA ALA A 75 -34.70 -34.42 8.40
C ALA A 75 -33.74 -34.40 9.61
N ALA A 76 -32.52 -34.89 9.45
CA ALA A 76 -31.48 -34.86 10.49
C ALA A 76 -30.73 -33.52 10.57
N PHE A 77 -30.87 -32.65 9.58
CA PHE A 77 -30.26 -31.31 9.63
C PHE A 77 -31.06 -30.40 10.57
N ASP A 78 -30.33 -29.66 11.45
CA ASP A 78 -30.96 -28.66 12.29
C ASP A 78 -31.26 -27.39 11.44
N PRO A 79 -32.54 -26.95 11.41
CA PRO A 79 -32.93 -25.74 10.66
C PRO A 79 -32.09 -24.48 11.00
N ASN A 80 -31.63 -24.38 12.25
CA ASN A 80 -30.80 -23.24 12.68
C ASN A 80 -29.36 -23.31 12.13
N GLU A 81 -28.84 -24.50 11.85
CA GLU A 81 -27.49 -24.70 11.30
C GLU A 81 -27.47 -24.59 9.77
N VAL A 82 -28.60 -24.73 9.13
CA VAL A 82 -28.76 -24.64 7.66
C VAL A 82 -29.09 -23.20 7.22
N THR A 83 -29.29 -22.28 8.16
CA THR A 83 -29.44 -20.85 7.86
C THR A 83 -28.08 -20.17 7.76
N ALA A 84 -27.90 -19.33 6.74
CA ALA A 84 -26.70 -18.51 6.58
C ALA A 84 -27.08 -17.02 6.74
N PRO A 85 -27.14 -16.49 7.97
CA PRO A 85 -27.45 -15.09 8.16
C PRO A 85 -26.32 -14.22 7.56
N VAL A 86 -26.71 -13.22 6.77
CA VAL A 86 -25.77 -12.23 6.23
C VAL A 86 -25.32 -11.33 7.38
N THR A 87 -24.03 -11.25 7.58
CA THR A 87 -23.41 -10.40 8.61
C THR A 87 -22.82 -9.13 8.00
N GLU A 88 -22.50 -8.15 8.84
CA GLU A 88 -21.75 -6.97 8.40
C GLU A 88 -20.39 -7.34 7.78
N ALA A 89 -19.78 -8.43 8.25
CA ALA A 89 -18.52 -8.94 7.68
C ALA A 89 -18.69 -9.45 6.25
N ASP A 90 -19.82 -10.03 5.89
CA ASP A 90 -20.10 -10.50 4.52
C ASP A 90 -20.31 -9.32 3.58
N LEU A 91 -21.06 -8.29 4.03
CA LEU A 91 -21.20 -7.03 3.30
C LEU A 91 -19.86 -6.32 3.12
N ALA A 92 -19.07 -6.28 4.19
CA ALA A 92 -17.74 -5.70 4.19
C ALA A 92 -16.82 -6.39 3.17
N TYR A 93 -16.85 -7.72 3.13
CA TYR A 93 -16.07 -8.53 2.20
C TYR A 93 -16.45 -8.26 0.72
N VAL A 94 -17.75 -8.16 0.42
CA VAL A 94 -18.21 -7.83 -0.95
C VAL A 94 -17.81 -6.42 -1.35
N ILE A 95 -17.92 -5.44 -0.44
CA ILE A 95 -17.45 -4.08 -0.67
C ILE A 95 -15.94 -4.08 -0.94
N GLU A 96 -15.17 -4.88 -0.21
CA GLU A 96 -13.73 -5.06 -0.45
C GLU A 96 -13.43 -5.63 -1.84
N LEU A 97 -14.16 -6.66 -2.27
CA LEU A 97 -14.03 -7.24 -3.61
C LEU A 97 -14.33 -6.21 -4.71
N TRP A 98 -15.35 -5.38 -4.54
CA TRP A 98 -15.76 -4.40 -5.56
C TRP A 98 -14.89 -3.15 -5.60
N THR A 99 -14.39 -2.72 -4.45
CA THR A 99 -13.69 -1.45 -4.31
C THR A 99 -12.19 -1.59 -4.12
N GLY A 100 -11.72 -2.80 -3.78
CA GLY A 100 -10.35 -3.05 -3.37
C GLY A 100 -10.00 -2.43 -2.00
N ILE A 101 -11.02 -2.03 -1.21
CA ILE A 101 -10.86 -1.41 0.10
C ILE A 101 -11.12 -2.49 1.16
N PRO A 102 -10.17 -2.79 2.08
CA PRO A 102 -10.40 -3.72 3.18
C PRO A 102 -11.51 -3.23 4.10
N ALA A 103 -12.72 -3.70 3.88
CA ALA A 103 -13.92 -3.20 4.56
C ALA A 103 -14.03 -3.65 6.03
N ALA A 104 -13.41 -4.76 6.40
CA ALA A 104 -13.33 -5.24 7.78
C ALA A 104 -12.53 -4.32 8.73
N LYS A 105 -11.85 -3.28 8.18
CA LYS A 105 -11.00 -2.35 8.92
C LYS A 105 -11.58 -0.94 9.07
N ILE A 106 -12.79 -0.68 8.58
CA ILE A 106 -13.30 0.69 8.41
C ILE A 106 -13.77 1.34 9.73
N GLU A 107 -14.19 0.63 10.77
CA GLU A 107 -14.89 1.31 11.88
C GLU A 107 -14.12 1.51 13.18
N GLN A 108 -13.21 0.67 13.59
CA GLN A 108 -12.48 0.86 14.87
C GLN A 108 -10.96 0.84 14.76
N SER A 109 -10.42 0.24 13.69
CA SER A 109 -8.98 0.08 13.54
C SER A 109 -8.29 1.31 12.93
N GLU A 110 -8.96 2.12 12.11
CA GLU A 110 -8.32 3.30 11.49
C GLU A 110 -7.91 4.35 12.52
N LEU A 111 -8.78 4.68 13.47
CA LEU A 111 -8.44 5.64 14.54
C LEU A 111 -7.36 5.09 15.46
N GLY A 112 -7.40 3.78 15.78
CA GLY A 112 -6.35 3.09 16.53
C GLY A 112 -5.01 3.09 15.80
N LYS A 113 -4.99 2.81 14.49
CA LYS A 113 -3.77 2.88 13.67
C LYS A 113 -3.21 4.29 13.62
N LEU A 114 -4.07 5.32 13.49
CA LEU A 114 -3.64 6.71 13.48
C LEU A 114 -3.08 7.17 14.83
N ALA A 115 -3.54 6.61 15.95
CA ALA A 115 -3.00 6.89 17.27
C ALA A 115 -1.55 6.42 17.40
N HIS A 116 -1.21 5.25 16.86
CA HIS A 116 0.12 4.65 16.93
C HIS A 116 0.98 4.88 15.67
N LEU A 117 0.48 5.67 14.70
CA LEU A 117 1.18 5.91 13.44
C LEU A 117 2.60 6.47 13.64
N GLU A 118 2.75 7.42 14.58
CA GLU A 118 4.04 8.05 14.88
C GLU A 118 5.07 7.05 15.41
N GLU A 119 4.66 6.15 16.31
CA GLU A 119 5.50 5.09 16.87
C GLU A 119 5.95 4.13 15.77
N LYS A 120 5.01 3.64 14.97
CA LYS A 120 5.30 2.71 13.86
C LYS A 120 6.20 3.30 12.78
N LEU A 121 6.01 4.57 12.42
CA LEU A 121 6.91 5.24 11.50
C LEU A 121 8.31 5.40 12.08
N SER A 122 8.43 5.69 13.39
CA SER A 122 9.71 5.86 14.09
C SER A 122 10.51 4.56 14.18
N GLU A 123 9.89 3.40 14.16
CA GLU A 123 10.57 2.10 14.12
C GLU A 123 11.38 1.89 12.83
N HIS A 124 10.93 2.47 11.73
CA HIS A 124 11.53 2.27 10.41
C HIS A 124 12.32 3.48 9.91
N ILE A 125 12.02 4.68 10.41
CA ILE A 125 12.60 5.94 9.94
C ILE A 125 13.52 6.51 11.01
N VAL A 126 14.80 6.46 10.71
CA VAL A 126 15.85 6.92 11.64
C VAL A 126 16.22 8.37 11.35
N GLY A 127 16.42 9.15 12.39
CA GLY A 127 17.00 10.48 12.34
C GLY A 127 16.09 11.56 11.75
N GLN A 128 14.77 11.32 11.69
CA GLN A 128 13.80 12.26 11.13
C GLN A 128 12.57 12.42 12.05
N GLU A 129 12.80 12.51 13.35
CA GLU A 129 11.75 12.53 14.38
C GLU A 129 10.74 13.66 14.16
N GLU A 130 11.22 14.86 13.81
CA GLU A 130 10.35 16.02 13.52
C GLU A 130 9.50 15.77 12.26
N ALA A 131 10.10 15.17 11.23
CA ALA A 131 9.38 14.83 10.00
C ALA A 131 8.29 13.79 10.26
N VAL A 132 8.60 12.73 10.99
CA VAL A 132 7.63 11.68 11.37
C VAL A 132 6.47 12.29 12.15
N LYS A 133 6.75 13.15 13.13
CA LYS A 133 5.74 13.83 13.94
C LYS A 133 4.84 14.73 13.11
N ALA A 134 5.43 15.54 12.22
CA ALA A 134 4.69 16.44 11.33
C ALA A 134 3.76 15.68 10.38
N VAL A 135 4.27 14.61 9.75
CA VAL A 135 3.49 13.73 8.87
C VAL A 135 2.34 13.08 9.62
N SER A 136 2.61 12.45 10.76
CA SER A 136 1.58 11.79 11.57
C SER A 136 0.48 12.76 12.01
N ALA A 137 0.85 13.98 12.39
CA ALA A 137 -0.11 15.02 12.75
C ALA A 137 -0.96 15.48 11.55
N ALA A 138 -0.35 15.66 10.37
CA ALA A 138 -1.06 16.06 9.15
C ALA A 138 -2.06 14.98 8.70
N ILE A 139 -1.64 13.72 8.71
CA ILE A 139 -2.51 12.58 8.37
C ILE A 139 -3.68 12.48 9.36
N ARG A 140 -3.43 12.58 10.68
CA ARG A 140 -4.51 12.59 11.70
C ARG A 140 -5.51 13.69 11.42
N ARG A 141 -5.06 14.95 11.14
CA ARG A 141 -5.95 16.07 10.82
C ARG A 141 -6.82 15.80 9.59
N SER A 142 -6.23 15.25 8.55
CA SER A 142 -6.95 14.94 7.31
C SER A 142 -7.99 13.83 7.49
N ARG A 143 -7.66 12.76 8.22
CA ARG A 143 -8.55 11.61 8.42
C ARG A 143 -9.71 11.87 9.36
N VAL A 144 -9.53 12.71 10.38
CA VAL A 144 -10.62 13.13 11.28
C VAL A 144 -11.63 14.05 10.58
N GLN A 145 -11.31 14.55 9.39
CA GLN A 145 -12.22 15.33 8.53
C GLN A 145 -12.95 16.48 9.23
N ILE A 146 -12.25 17.24 10.08
CA ILE A 146 -12.82 18.42 10.76
C ILE A 146 -13.16 19.52 9.73
N ASN A 147 -12.48 19.54 8.60
CA ASN A 147 -12.71 20.53 7.54
C ASN A 147 -13.93 20.12 6.69
N PRO A 148 -14.92 21.02 6.47
CA PRO A 148 -16.09 20.74 5.63
C PRO A 148 -15.74 20.52 4.15
N ARG A 149 -14.59 21.02 3.68
CA ARG A 149 -14.10 20.76 2.32
C ARG A 149 -13.28 19.48 2.31
N ARG A 150 -13.79 18.46 1.63
CA ARG A 150 -13.08 17.20 1.43
C ARG A 150 -12.03 17.38 0.34
N ARG A 151 -10.77 17.28 0.74
CA ARG A 151 -9.62 17.33 -0.15
C ARG A 151 -8.55 16.32 0.31
N PRO A 152 -7.67 15.85 -0.60
CA PRO A 152 -6.60 14.95 -0.20
C PRO A 152 -5.65 15.61 0.80
N ALA A 153 -5.08 14.81 1.70
CA ALA A 153 -3.94 15.26 2.50
C ALA A 153 -2.76 15.57 1.59
N SER A 154 -2.13 16.72 1.74
CA SER A 154 -1.07 17.19 0.86
C SER A 154 0.20 17.53 1.63
N LEU A 155 1.29 16.86 1.30
CA LEU A 155 2.58 16.97 1.95
C LEU A 155 3.67 17.27 0.92
N ILE A 156 4.63 18.12 1.28
CA ILE A 156 5.85 18.28 0.49
C ILE A 156 7.07 17.99 1.36
N PHE A 157 7.93 17.05 0.93
CA PHE A 157 9.13 16.63 1.61
C PHE A 157 10.35 17.29 0.95
N VAL A 158 11.07 18.07 1.72
CA VAL A 158 12.22 18.86 1.24
C VAL A 158 13.48 18.45 2.00
N GLY A 159 14.57 18.26 1.29
CA GLY A 159 15.86 17.95 1.92
C GLY A 159 16.82 17.21 1.00
N PRO A 160 18.04 16.94 1.45
CA PRO A 160 19.08 16.27 0.66
C PRO A 160 18.65 14.88 0.17
N THR A 161 19.30 14.41 -0.90
CA THR A 161 19.08 13.05 -1.40
C THR A 161 19.53 12.02 -0.36
N GLY A 162 18.80 10.91 -0.24
CA GLY A 162 19.16 9.81 0.65
C GLY A 162 18.89 10.05 2.13
N THR A 163 18.06 11.04 2.50
CA THR A 163 17.66 11.33 3.89
C THR A 163 16.41 10.56 4.34
N GLY A 164 15.86 9.70 3.49
CA GLY A 164 14.71 8.85 3.84
C GLY A 164 13.35 9.36 3.36
N LYS A 165 13.27 10.41 2.52
CA LYS A 165 12.01 10.97 2.01
C LYS A 165 11.10 9.90 1.37
N THR A 166 11.61 9.19 0.38
CA THR A 166 10.87 8.14 -0.35
C THR A 166 10.57 6.94 0.55
N GLU A 167 11.47 6.61 1.48
CA GLU A 167 11.28 5.52 2.43
C GLU A 167 10.14 5.81 3.40
N LEU A 168 10.05 7.03 3.93
CA LEU A 168 8.94 7.44 4.79
C LEU A 168 7.59 7.29 4.06
N VAL A 169 7.53 7.64 2.77
CA VAL A 169 6.29 7.45 1.97
C VAL A 169 5.94 5.99 1.80
N ARG A 170 6.95 5.12 1.58
CA ARG A 170 6.75 3.67 1.45
C ARG A 170 6.20 3.06 2.73
N VAL A 171 6.81 3.40 3.87
CA VAL A 171 6.36 2.93 5.18
C VAL A 171 4.98 3.50 5.51
N LEU A 172 4.74 4.79 5.25
CA LEU A 172 3.44 5.43 5.45
C LEU A 172 2.33 4.72 4.67
N SER A 173 2.57 4.38 3.40
CA SER A 173 1.61 3.67 2.57
C SER A 173 1.27 2.29 3.15
N LYS A 174 2.28 1.55 3.60
CA LYS A 174 2.11 0.24 4.23
C LYS A 174 1.30 0.33 5.53
N GLU A 175 1.62 1.30 6.40
CA GLU A 175 0.97 1.45 7.70
C GLU A 175 -0.48 1.98 7.59
N LEU A 176 -0.77 2.82 6.59
CA LEU A 176 -2.12 3.34 6.40
C LEU A 176 -3.06 2.33 5.73
N PHE A 177 -2.57 1.58 4.74
CA PHE A 177 -3.43 0.79 3.84
C PHE A 177 -3.10 -0.71 3.81
N ASP A 178 -2.19 -1.19 4.67
CA ASP A 178 -1.75 -2.59 4.83
C ASP A 178 -1.29 -3.29 3.53
N SER A 179 -1.02 -2.53 2.47
CA SER A 179 -0.57 -3.07 1.19
C SER A 179 0.49 -2.16 0.55
N PRO A 180 1.63 -2.71 0.12
CA PRO A 180 2.64 -1.93 -0.60
C PRO A 180 2.16 -1.45 -1.98
N GLU A 181 1.14 -2.08 -2.54
CA GLU A 181 0.57 -1.74 -3.84
C GLU A 181 -0.30 -0.48 -3.82
N THR A 182 -0.61 0.05 -2.64
CA THR A 182 -1.34 1.31 -2.48
C THR A 182 -0.45 2.54 -2.70
N LEU A 183 0.86 2.36 -2.87
CA LEU A 183 1.79 3.42 -3.27
C LEU A 183 1.81 3.57 -4.80
N ILE A 184 1.28 4.69 -5.28
CA ILE A 184 1.34 5.08 -6.68
C ILE A 184 2.46 6.12 -6.83
N ARG A 185 3.59 5.71 -7.40
CA ARG A 185 4.74 6.57 -7.64
C ARG A 185 4.74 7.11 -9.06
N LEU A 186 4.99 8.41 -9.20
CA LEU A 186 5.26 9.10 -10.46
C LEU A 186 6.55 9.89 -10.31
N ASP A 187 7.53 9.59 -11.15
CA ASP A 187 8.79 10.32 -11.23
C ASP A 187 8.60 11.52 -12.17
N MET A 188 8.74 12.73 -11.64
CA MET A 188 8.50 13.94 -12.42
C MET A 188 9.56 14.20 -13.50
N SER A 189 10.65 13.45 -13.49
CA SER A 189 11.61 13.44 -14.62
C SER A 189 11.00 12.92 -15.92
N GLU A 190 9.96 12.07 -15.85
CA GLU A 190 9.24 11.56 -17.02
C GLU A 190 8.15 12.54 -17.52
N PHE A 191 7.92 13.61 -16.75
CA PHE A 191 6.85 14.60 -16.98
C PHE A 191 7.40 16.01 -17.21
N MET A 192 8.58 16.13 -17.79
CA MET A 192 9.23 17.41 -18.11
C MET A 192 8.66 18.07 -19.37
N GLU A 193 8.05 17.30 -20.27
CA GLU A 193 7.56 17.79 -21.54
C GLU A 193 6.06 18.13 -21.50
N LYS A 194 5.61 19.06 -22.34
CA LYS A 194 4.22 19.48 -22.43
C LYS A 194 3.25 18.32 -22.71
N HIS A 195 3.68 17.35 -23.51
CA HIS A 195 2.88 16.16 -23.84
C HIS A 195 2.68 15.18 -22.67
N SER A 196 3.44 15.34 -21.59
CA SER A 196 3.36 14.46 -20.42
C SER A 196 2.05 14.58 -19.64
N VAL A 197 1.30 15.68 -19.84
CA VAL A 197 -0.05 15.83 -19.27
C VAL A 197 -0.98 14.72 -19.73
N SER A 198 -0.91 14.32 -21.01
CA SER A 198 -1.73 13.22 -21.53
C SER A 198 -1.44 11.87 -20.85
N LYS A 199 -0.22 11.66 -20.35
CA LYS A 199 0.10 10.47 -19.56
C LYS A 199 -0.64 10.45 -18.21
N ILE A 200 -0.94 11.62 -17.63
CA ILE A 200 -1.61 11.74 -16.34
C ILE A 200 -3.12 11.53 -16.45
N ILE A 201 -3.78 12.27 -17.38
CA ILE A 201 -5.24 12.32 -17.51
C ILE A 201 -5.78 11.58 -18.74
N GLY A 202 -4.92 11.08 -19.62
CA GLY A 202 -5.28 10.46 -20.91
C GLY A 202 -5.17 11.44 -22.09
N SER A 203 -5.15 10.91 -23.31
CA SER A 203 -5.11 11.69 -24.55
C SER A 203 -6.51 12.14 -24.96
N PRO A 204 -6.69 13.39 -25.45
CA PRO A 204 -7.97 13.85 -25.99
C PRO A 204 -8.40 13.03 -27.21
N PRO A 205 -9.72 13.01 -27.54
CA PRO A 205 -10.23 12.35 -28.74
C PRO A 205 -9.51 12.82 -30.00
N GLY A 206 -9.10 11.89 -30.85
CA GLY A 206 -8.41 12.16 -32.12
C GLY A 206 -6.89 12.22 -32.05
N TYR A 207 -6.29 12.06 -30.88
CA TYR A 207 -4.83 11.95 -30.71
C TYR A 207 -4.40 10.49 -30.55
N VAL A 208 -3.15 10.18 -30.94
CA VAL A 208 -2.54 8.87 -30.74
C VAL A 208 -2.52 8.53 -29.24
N GLY A 209 -2.97 7.34 -28.87
CA GLY A 209 -3.07 6.91 -27.46
C GLY A 209 -4.39 7.28 -26.76
N TYR A 210 -5.44 7.68 -27.51
CA TYR A 210 -6.77 7.96 -26.92
C TYR A 210 -7.38 6.75 -26.19
N ASP A 211 -7.13 5.54 -26.69
CA ASP A 211 -7.60 4.30 -26.03
C ASP A 211 -6.84 3.97 -24.73
N GLU A 212 -5.71 4.62 -24.51
CA GLU A 212 -4.93 4.49 -23.27
C GLU A 212 -5.47 5.46 -22.21
N ALA A 213 -5.99 4.90 -21.12
CA ALA A 213 -6.42 5.70 -19.96
C ALA A 213 -5.21 6.41 -19.32
N GLY A 214 -5.43 7.59 -18.75
CA GLY A 214 -4.38 8.30 -18.03
C GLY A 214 -3.81 7.45 -16.86
N GLN A 215 -2.50 7.40 -16.78
CA GLN A 215 -1.81 6.54 -15.79
C GLN A 215 -2.22 6.85 -14.36
N LEU A 216 -2.34 8.13 -13.99
CA LEU A 216 -2.74 8.53 -12.64
C LEU A 216 -4.22 8.32 -12.41
N THR A 217 -5.07 8.82 -13.32
CA THR A 217 -6.52 8.78 -13.17
C THR A 217 -7.04 7.35 -13.10
N GLU A 218 -6.52 6.45 -13.92
CA GLU A 218 -6.92 5.05 -13.91
C GLU A 218 -6.46 4.31 -12.65
N LYS A 219 -5.20 4.55 -12.19
CA LYS A 219 -4.69 3.96 -10.96
C LYS A 219 -5.50 4.40 -9.74
N VAL A 220 -5.82 5.70 -9.62
CA VAL A 220 -6.61 6.23 -8.50
C VAL A 220 -8.08 5.77 -8.58
N ARG A 221 -8.65 5.67 -9.79
CA ARG A 221 -10.00 5.14 -9.98
C ARG A 221 -10.12 3.69 -9.49
N ARG A 222 -9.10 2.88 -9.74
CA ARG A 222 -9.04 1.49 -9.27
C ARG A 222 -8.73 1.38 -7.79
N ARG A 223 -7.93 2.32 -7.25
CA ARG A 223 -7.46 2.32 -5.86
C ARG A 223 -7.63 3.71 -5.24
N PRO A 224 -8.86 4.09 -4.84
CA PRO A 224 -9.14 5.43 -4.31
C PRO A 224 -8.47 5.69 -2.95
N TYR A 225 -8.13 4.64 -2.21
CA TYR A 225 -7.34 4.70 -0.97
C TYR A 225 -5.88 4.37 -1.28
N SER A 226 -5.09 5.40 -1.55
CA SER A 226 -3.70 5.25 -1.98
C SER A 226 -2.85 6.44 -1.55
N VAL A 227 -1.53 6.22 -1.50
CA VAL A 227 -0.55 7.28 -1.36
C VAL A 227 0.02 7.59 -2.74
N LEU A 228 -0.11 8.84 -3.16
CA LEU A 228 0.44 9.32 -4.42
C LEU A 228 1.77 10.01 -4.14
N LEU A 229 2.85 9.47 -4.68
CA LEU A 229 4.18 10.05 -4.58
C LEU A 229 4.57 10.69 -5.90
N PHE A 230 4.73 12.02 -5.89
CA PHE A 230 5.32 12.79 -6.98
C PHE A 230 6.78 13.08 -6.63
N ASP A 231 7.69 12.28 -7.20
CA ASP A 231 9.11 12.36 -6.89
C ASP A 231 9.79 13.43 -7.76
N GLU A 232 10.66 14.26 -7.15
CA GLU A 232 11.40 15.36 -7.80
C GLU A 232 10.48 16.40 -8.49
N ILE A 233 9.53 16.96 -7.71
CA ILE A 233 8.50 17.88 -8.20
C ILE A 233 9.04 19.10 -8.94
N GLU A 234 10.27 19.54 -8.64
CA GLU A 234 10.96 20.63 -9.32
C GLU A 234 11.21 20.38 -10.82
N LYS A 235 11.12 19.12 -11.26
CA LYS A 235 11.30 18.75 -12.67
C LYS A 235 10.01 18.76 -13.49
N ALA A 236 8.85 18.83 -12.82
CA ALA A 236 7.55 18.74 -13.48
C ALA A 236 7.29 19.93 -14.43
N HIS A 237 6.69 19.64 -15.59
CA HIS A 237 6.22 20.69 -16.49
C HIS A 237 5.12 21.55 -15.82
N PRO A 238 5.05 22.88 -16.07
CA PRO A 238 4.04 23.76 -15.48
C PRO A 238 2.59 23.29 -15.67
N ASP A 239 2.27 22.65 -16.79
CA ASP A 239 0.93 22.13 -17.04
C ASP A 239 0.56 20.95 -16.12
N VAL A 240 1.54 20.13 -15.73
CA VAL A 240 1.39 19.09 -14.69
C VAL A 240 1.09 19.74 -13.35
N MET A 241 1.78 20.83 -13.02
CA MET A 241 1.54 21.58 -11.79
C MET A 241 0.13 22.17 -11.73
N ASN A 242 -0.44 22.58 -12.87
CA ASN A 242 -1.83 23.07 -12.92
C ASN A 242 -2.84 21.96 -12.64
N ILE A 243 -2.60 20.72 -13.11
CA ILE A 243 -3.44 19.56 -12.77
C ILE A 243 -3.34 19.23 -11.28
N LEU A 244 -2.14 19.21 -10.73
CA LEU A 244 -1.94 18.98 -9.30
C LEU A 244 -2.66 20.06 -8.47
N LEU A 245 -2.59 21.32 -8.88
CA LEU A 245 -3.30 22.41 -8.21
C LEU A 245 -4.81 22.16 -8.18
N GLN A 246 -5.40 21.70 -9.30
CA GLN A 246 -6.82 21.35 -9.35
C GLN A 246 -7.16 20.19 -8.40
N ILE A 247 -6.31 19.15 -8.33
CA ILE A 247 -6.50 18.04 -7.40
C ILE A 247 -6.46 18.52 -5.95
N LEU A 248 -5.49 19.39 -5.61
CA LEU A 248 -5.32 19.93 -4.26
C LEU A 248 -6.47 20.85 -3.83
N ASP A 249 -7.11 21.52 -4.78
CA ASP A 249 -8.21 22.47 -4.52
C ASP A 249 -9.57 21.78 -4.44
N GLU A 250 -9.89 21.00 -5.50
CA GLU A 250 -11.23 20.42 -5.70
C GLU A 250 -11.33 18.97 -5.21
N GLY A 251 -10.21 18.31 -4.93
CA GLY A 251 -10.17 16.89 -4.57
C GLY A 251 -10.58 15.95 -5.73
N ARG A 252 -10.72 16.46 -6.96
CA ARG A 252 -11.16 15.69 -8.13
C ARG A 252 -10.65 16.30 -9.43
N ILE A 253 -10.53 15.47 -10.48
CA ILE A 253 -10.25 15.92 -11.84
C ILE A 253 -11.12 15.15 -12.82
N THR A 254 -11.32 15.72 -14.00
CA THR A 254 -11.98 15.03 -15.12
C THR A 254 -10.91 14.51 -16.08
N ASP A 255 -10.97 13.21 -16.38
CA ASP A 255 -10.06 12.58 -17.34
C ASP A 255 -10.42 12.93 -18.79
N ALA A 256 -9.57 12.55 -19.75
CA ALA A 256 -9.79 12.81 -21.18
C ALA A 256 -11.05 12.13 -21.74
N HIS A 257 -11.60 11.14 -21.04
CA HIS A 257 -12.86 10.45 -21.41
C HIS A 257 -14.10 11.10 -20.78
N GLY A 258 -13.96 12.24 -20.10
CA GLY A 258 -15.05 12.94 -19.42
C GLY A 258 -15.48 12.31 -18.08
N ARG A 259 -14.70 11.38 -17.52
CA ARG A 259 -14.99 10.73 -16.24
C ARG A 259 -14.36 11.54 -15.10
N THR A 260 -15.12 11.83 -14.06
CA THR A 260 -14.61 12.47 -12.85
C THR A 260 -13.96 11.43 -11.96
N VAL A 261 -12.69 11.66 -11.61
CA VAL A 261 -11.91 10.84 -10.67
C VAL A 261 -11.75 11.59 -9.38
N ASN A 262 -12.11 10.94 -8.27
CA ASN A 262 -12.07 11.51 -6.91
C ASN A 262 -10.75 11.14 -6.21
N PHE A 263 -10.09 12.14 -5.62
CA PHE A 263 -8.82 12.03 -4.89
C PHE A 263 -8.97 12.30 -3.39
N GLU A 264 -10.18 12.54 -2.88
CA GLU A 264 -10.42 12.93 -1.47
C GLU A 264 -9.83 11.95 -0.45
N ASN A 265 -9.80 10.66 -0.80
CA ASN A 265 -9.28 9.60 0.07
C ASN A 265 -7.80 9.30 -0.12
N THR A 266 -7.13 9.99 -1.05
CA THR A 266 -5.70 9.82 -1.27
C THR A 266 -4.87 10.67 -0.34
N VAL A 267 -3.60 10.28 -0.16
CA VAL A 267 -2.57 11.11 0.47
C VAL A 267 -1.57 11.50 -0.62
N ILE A 268 -1.41 12.79 -0.84
CA ILE A 268 -0.48 13.32 -1.85
C ILE A 268 0.81 13.72 -1.18
N VAL A 269 1.91 13.12 -1.60
CA VAL A 269 3.25 13.45 -1.15
C VAL A 269 4.09 13.85 -2.34
N MET A 270 4.69 15.02 -2.26
CA MET A 270 5.65 15.52 -3.25
C MET A 270 7.04 15.54 -2.62
N THR A 271 8.08 15.14 -3.35
CA THR A 271 9.45 15.26 -2.86
C THR A 271 10.21 16.29 -3.66
N SER A 272 11.13 17.00 -3.01
CA SER A 272 12.05 17.92 -3.63
C SER A 272 13.44 17.85 -2.99
N ASN A 273 14.46 18.03 -3.83
CA ASN A 273 15.84 18.18 -3.40
C ASN A 273 16.27 19.67 -3.35
N ALA A 274 15.33 20.60 -3.54
CA ALA A 274 15.59 22.02 -3.49
C ALA A 274 16.18 22.45 -2.14
N GLY A 275 17.06 23.45 -2.17
CA GLY A 275 17.70 23.99 -0.96
C GLY A 275 18.81 23.13 -0.35
N SER A 276 19.08 21.92 -0.89
CA SER A 276 20.14 21.04 -0.36
C SER A 276 21.58 21.57 -0.57
N ASN A 277 21.79 22.43 -1.55
CA ASN A 277 23.12 22.93 -1.94
C ASN A 277 23.46 24.32 -1.39
N SER A 278 22.54 25.03 -0.76
CA SER A 278 22.79 26.37 -0.26
C SER A 278 23.58 26.35 1.07
N ARG A 279 24.88 26.61 0.98
CA ARG A 279 25.79 26.79 2.14
C ARG A 279 25.66 28.13 2.83
N GLU A 280 24.65 28.94 2.52
CA GLU A 280 24.48 30.24 3.14
C GLU A 280 24.10 30.10 4.62
N ALA A 281 25.03 30.52 5.47
CA ALA A 281 24.79 30.70 6.88
C ALA A 281 23.88 31.93 7.07
N LEU A 282 22.60 31.70 7.36
CA LEU A 282 21.71 32.76 7.81
C LEU A 282 22.12 33.14 9.26
N VAL A 283 22.78 34.28 9.40
CA VAL A 283 23.11 34.86 10.72
C VAL A 283 21.83 35.49 11.28
N GLY A 284 21.27 34.88 12.31
CA GLY A 284 20.11 35.39 13.04
C GLY A 284 20.19 35.01 14.50
N PHE A 285 20.13 36.00 15.39
CA PHE A 285 20.09 35.78 16.85
C PHE A 285 18.70 35.21 17.25
N ASN A 286 18.66 34.15 18.08
CA ASN A 286 17.49 33.56 18.70
C ASN A 286 16.51 32.72 17.80
N ARG A 287 16.98 32.04 16.76
CA ARG A 287 16.14 31.08 16.01
C ARG A 287 16.63 29.66 16.23
N THR A 288 15.69 28.69 16.27
CA THR A 288 16.06 27.26 16.32
C THR A 288 16.61 26.79 14.98
N SER A 289 17.43 25.76 14.98
CA SER A 289 17.96 25.15 13.74
C SER A 289 16.85 24.67 12.81
N ALA A 290 15.73 24.22 13.38
CA ALA A 290 14.53 23.79 12.64
C ALA A 290 13.86 24.95 11.91
N ASP A 291 13.69 26.12 12.54
CA ASP A 291 13.10 27.30 11.93
C ASP A 291 13.94 27.82 10.74
N ILE A 292 15.26 27.81 10.89
CA ILE A 292 16.19 28.20 9.82
C ILE A 292 16.12 27.25 8.64
N SER A 293 16.03 25.95 8.90
CA SER A 293 15.91 24.92 7.87
C SER A 293 14.58 25.04 7.11
N ARG A 294 13.49 25.31 7.83
CA ARG A 294 12.15 25.53 7.24
C ARG A 294 12.11 26.79 6.37
N GLU A 295 12.71 27.89 6.81
CA GLU A 295 12.77 29.12 6.04
C GLU A 295 13.59 28.97 4.75
N LYS A 296 14.73 28.25 4.81
CA LYS A 296 15.51 27.87 3.62
C LYS A 296 14.72 27.02 2.66
N ALA A 297 14.02 26.00 3.16
CA ALA A 297 13.17 25.14 2.35
C ALA A 297 12.07 25.95 1.66
N MET A 298 11.39 26.86 2.39
CA MET A 298 10.36 27.73 1.83
C MET A 298 10.88 28.62 0.71
N ARG A 299 12.04 29.23 0.89
CA ARG A 299 12.67 30.05 -0.16
C ARG A 299 12.98 29.21 -1.39
N ALA A 300 13.62 28.07 -1.22
CA ALA A 300 13.96 27.18 -2.33
C ALA A 300 12.72 26.65 -3.07
N LEU A 301 11.61 26.39 -2.36
CA LEU A 301 10.34 26.03 -2.98
C LEU A 301 9.73 27.18 -3.76
N SER A 302 9.84 28.42 -3.26
CA SER A 302 9.30 29.63 -3.91
C SER A 302 9.99 29.95 -5.22
N ASP A 303 11.19 29.41 -5.49
CA ASP A 303 11.92 29.61 -6.74
C ASP A 303 11.24 28.92 -7.94
N PHE A 304 10.47 27.84 -7.70
CA PHE A 304 9.81 27.07 -8.77
C PHE A 304 8.32 26.81 -8.54
N LEU A 305 7.82 26.88 -7.29
CA LEU A 305 6.39 26.75 -6.97
C LEU A 305 5.74 28.13 -6.81
N ARG A 306 4.60 28.30 -7.48
CA ARG A 306 3.81 29.53 -7.31
C ARG A 306 3.25 29.63 -5.89
N PRO A 307 3.09 30.86 -5.34
CA PRO A 307 2.52 31.06 -4.01
C PRO A 307 1.15 30.41 -3.80
N GLU A 308 0.32 30.39 -4.84
CA GLU A 308 -0.99 29.73 -4.83
C GLU A 308 -0.87 28.22 -4.60
N PHE A 309 0.13 27.56 -5.17
CA PHE A 309 0.41 26.15 -4.98
C PHE A 309 0.86 25.85 -3.55
N LEU A 310 1.79 26.64 -3.03
CA LEU A 310 2.30 26.50 -1.67
C LEU A 310 1.19 26.69 -0.61
N SER A 311 0.20 27.58 -0.88
CA SER A 311 -0.94 27.81 0.02
C SER A 311 -1.92 26.62 0.09
N ARG A 312 -1.85 25.66 -0.83
CA ARG A 312 -2.70 24.46 -0.86
C ARG A 312 -2.06 23.25 -0.20
N ILE A 313 -0.79 23.34 0.15
CA ILE A 313 -0.07 22.26 0.84
C ILE A 313 -0.38 22.32 2.33
N ASP A 314 -0.80 21.18 2.90
CA ASP A 314 -1.16 21.11 4.32
C ASP A 314 0.07 21.14 5.23
N GLU A 315 1.21 20.54 4.80
CA GLU A 315 2.43 20.53 5.60
C GLU A 315 3.68 20.48 4.72
N ILE A 316 4.69 21.29 5.06
CA ILE A 316 6.02 21.26 4.47
C ILE A 316 6.97 20.63 5.47
N VAL A 317 7.47 19.44 5.13
CA VAL A 317 8.29 18.60 5.99
C VAL A 317 9.73 18.67 5.54
N VAL A 318 10.60 19.16 6.42
CA VAL A 318 12.03 19.32 6.15
C VAL A 318 12.79 18.12 6.69
N PHE A 319 13.56 17.47 5.83
CA PHE A 319 14.43 16.36 6.18
C PHE A 319 15.83 16.87 6.45
N ARG A 320 16.37 16.57 7.64
CA ARG A 320 17.73 16.95 7.99
C ARG A 320 18.77 15.99 7.38
N PRO A 321 20.00 16.44 7.14
CA PRO A 321 21.11 15.54 6.83
C PRO A 321 21.27 14.49 7.95
N LEU A 322 21.63 13.26 7.56
CA LEU A 322 21.91 12.18 8.50
C LEU A 322 23.27 12.42 9.18
N ASN A 323 23.34 12.12 10.47
CA ASN A 323 24.59 12.11 11.24
C ASN A 323 25.17 10.68 11.32
N GLU A 324 26.36 10.50 11.88
CA GLU A 324 27.05 9.21 11.95
C GLU A 324 26.26 8.16 12.76
N GLU A 325 25.58 8.55 13.82
CA GLU A 325 24.72 7.66 14.62
C GLU A 325 23.48 7.21 13.83
N ASP A 326 22.93 8.11 13.01
CA ASP A 326 21.82 7.74 12.12
C ASP A 326 22.29 6.69 11.10
N TYR A 327 23.50 6.84 10.54
CA TYR A 327 24.06 5.85 9.60
C TYR A 327 24.22 4.48 10.27
N LYS A 328 24.71 4.40 11.52
CA LYS A 328 24.82 3.14 12.26
C LYS A 328 23.46 2.46 12.44
N LYS A 329 22.47 3.22 12.92
CA LYS A 329 21.10 2.69 13.11
C LYS A 329 20.48 2.21 11.80
N ILE A 330 20.65 2.95 10.71
CA ILE A 330 20.15 2.56 9.39
C ILE A 330 20.87 1.29 8.89
N ALA A 331 22.18 1.17 9.11
CA ALA A 331 22.93 -0.02 8.74
C ALA A 331 22.40 -1.26 9.45
N VAL A 332 22.08 -1.17 10.76
CA VAL A 332 21.45 -2.24 11.53
C VAL A 332 20.07 -2.61 10.96
N LEU A 333 19.23 -1.61 10.64
CA LEU A 333 17.92 -1.88 10.03
C LEU A 333 18.06 -2.61 8.68
N MET A 334 19.00 -2.19 7.84
CA MET A 334 19.24 -2.83 6.55
C MET A 334 19.80 -4.25 6.69
N LEU A 335 20.70 -4.50 7.67
CA LEU A 335 21.18 -5.85 7.96
C LEU A 335 20.06 -6.77 8.46
N ASN A 336 19.14 -6.24 9.26
CA ASN A 336 17.97 -6.98 9.71
C ASN A 336 17.05 -7.41 8.54
N GLU A 337 17.01 -6.69 7.42
CA GLU A 337 16.26 -7.12 6.23
C GLU A 337 16.77 -8.48 5.69
N TYR A 338 18.08 -8.75 5.80
CA TYR A 338 18.67 -10.02 5.34
C TYR A 338 18.41 -11.18 6.31
N VAL A 339 18.20 -10.90 7.61
CA VAL A 339 17.99 -11.95 8.64
C VAL A 339 16.77 -12.81 8.29
N GLY A 340 15.66 -12.21 7.85
CA GLY A 340 14.46 -12.94 7.46
C GLY A 340 14.73 -13.93 6.33
N THR A 341 15.31 -13.45 5.24
CA THR A 341 15.58 -14.25 4.04
C THR A 341 16.62 -15.36 4.30
N LEU A 342 17.64 -15.10 5.13
CA LEU A 342 18.64 -16.10 5.48
C LEU A 342 18.09 -17.14 6.44
N ASN A 343 17.25 -16.75 7.41
CA ASN A 343 16.60 -17.67 8.32
C ASN A 343 15.66 -18.65 7.60
N GLU A 344 14.96 -18.23 6.54
CA GLU A 344 14.16 -19.12 5.69
C GLU A 344 15.01 -20.23 5.02
N ARG A 345 16.32 -19.97 4.83
CA ARG A 345 17.31 -20.93 4.31
C ARG A 345 18.04 -21.70 5.43
N GLY A 346 17.67 -21.51 6.68
CA GLY A 346 18.31 -22.14 7.84
C GLY A 346 19.64 -21.51 8.26
N ILE A 347 19.96 -20.30 7.77
CA ILE A 347 21.23 -19.60 8.02
C ILE A 347 20.98 -18.46 9.00
N THR A 348 21.66 -18.48 10.17
CA THR A 348 21.58 -17.40 11.15
C THR A 348 22.62 -16.31 10.85
N LEU A 349 22.19 -15.06 10.65
CA LEU A 349 23.08 -13.91 10.45
C LEU A 349 23.33 -13.16 11.76
N ARG A 350 24.59 -12.88 12.07
CA ARG A 350 25.04 -12.04 13.19
C ARG A 350 26.09 -11.05 12.73
N TRP A 351 26.26 -9.97 13.47
CA TRP A 351 27.29 -8.95 13.20
C TRP A 351 27.82 -8.35 14.48
N THR A 352 29.01 -7.77 14.42
CA THR A 352 29.62 -7.03 15.53
C THR A 352 29.34 -5.53 15.39
N ASP A 353 29.44 -4.81 16.50
CA ASP A 353 29.23 -3.35 16.51
C ASP A 353 30.33 -2.62 15.71
N GLU A 354 31.55 -3.17 15.69
CA GLU A 354 32.67 -2.64 14.89
C GLU A 354 32.37 -2.75 13.38
N ALA A 355 31.79 -3.86 12.94
CA ALA A 355 31.38 -4.04 11.55
C ALA A 355 30.32 -3.01 11.14
N VAL A 356 29.31 -2.78 12.00
CA VAL A 356 28.28 -1.75 11.78
C VAL A 356 28.91 -0.36 11.71
N ALA A 357 29.83 -0.03 12.64
CA ALA A 357 30.52 1.26 12.66
C ALA A 357 31.35 1.48 11.39
N ASN A 358 32.05 0.45 10.90
CA ASN A 358 32.83 0.49 9.66
C ASN A 358 31.93 0.74 8.44
N ILE A 359 30.79 0.01 8.32
CA ILE A 359 29.80 0.20 7.25
C ILE A 359 29.29 1.66 7.27
N ALA A 360 28.90 2.15 8.44
CA ALA A 360 28.39 3.50 8.63
C ALA A 360 29.43 4.56 8.24
N HIS A 361 30.67 4.41 8.70
CA HIS A 361 31.77 5.35 8.40
C HIS A 361 32.08 5.42 6.91
N ARG A 362 32.18 4.26 6.22
CA ARG A 362 32.38 4.20 4.78
C ARG A 362 31.25 4.87 4.01
N ALA A 363 30.01 4.65 4.43
CA ALA A 363 28.83 5.23 3.80
C ALA A 363 28.71 6.75 4.05
N ALA A 364 29.10 7.23 5.23
CA ALA A 364 29.05 8.67 5.59
C ALA A 364 30.00 9.53 4.72
N GLY A 365 31.07 8.95 4.17
CA GLY A 365 31.95 9.60 3.19
C GLY A 365 31.32 9.81 1.80
N GLY A 366 30.16 9.20 1.53
CA GLY A 366 29.44 9.28 0.26
C GLY A 366 28.60 10.54 0.11
N LYS A 367 27.98 10.71 -1.08
CA LYS A 367 27.14 11.87 -1.41
C LYS A 367 25.64 11.54 -1.51
N SER A 368 25.28 10.25 -1.39
CA SER A 368 23.92 9.76 -1.65
C SER A 368 23.16 9.35 -0.38
N GLY A 369 23.70 9.65 0.81
CA GLY A 369 23.06 9.41 2.10
C GLY A 369 22.82 7.92 2.38
N ALA A 370 21.64 7.55 2.83
CA ALA A 370 21.31 6.14 3.14
C ALA A 370 21.45 5.17 1.94
N ARG A 371 21.45 5.66 0.70
CA ARG A 371 21.71 4.83 -0.48
C ARG A 371 23.15 4.30 -0.49
N ASP A 372 24.10 5.06 0.05
CA ASP A 372 25.49 4.65 0.14
C ASP A 372 25.67 3.51 1.16
N ILE A 373 24.85 3.47 2.24
CA ILE A 373 24.83 2.35 3.18
C ILE A 373 24.43 1.06 2.46
N ARG A 374 23.34 1.09 1.69
CA ARG A 374 22.86 -0.07 0.92
C ARG A 374 23.91 -0.57 -0.07
N ASN A 375 24.56 0.35 -0.79
CA ASN A 375 25.63 0.00 -1.71
C ASN A 375 26.87 -0.58 -0.99
N THR A 376 27.19 -0.07 0.21
CA THR A 376 28.30 -0.57 1.02
C THR A 376 27.97 -1.98 1.53
N ILE A 377 26.80 -2.20 2.12
CA ILE A 377 26.36 -3.53 2.58
C ILE A 377 26.39 -4.53 1.43
N ARG A 378 25.85 -4.17 0.25
CA ARG A 378 25.84 -5.04 -0.91
C ARG A 378 27.23 -5.50 -1.28
N ARG A 379 28.20 -4.57 -1.42
CA ARG A 379 29.56 -4.88 -1.85
C ARG A 379 30.39 -5.59 -0.78
N THR A 380 30.20 -5.29 0.49
CA THR A 380 31.06 -5.77 1.57
C THR A 380 30.48 -6.94 2.36
N VAL A 381 29.17 -7.10 2.38
CA VAL A 381 28.47 -8.15 3.13
C VAL A 381 27.78 -9.13 2.18
N GLU A 382 26.85 -8.66 1.33
CA GLU A 382 26.03 -9.52 0.47
C GLU A 382 26.89 -10.33 -0.52
N ASP A 383 27.85 -9.68 -1.22
CA ASP A 383 28.75 -10.36 -2.16
C ASP A 383 29.60 -11.43 -1.46
N LYS A 384 30.08 -11.16 -0.22
CA LYS A 384 30.86 -12.13 0.56
C LYS A 384 30.01 -13.29 1.08
N ILE A 385 28.78 -13.01 1.55
CA ILE A 385 27.81 -14.05 1.94
C ILE A 385 27.53 -14.99 0.76
N ALA A 386 27.24 -14.40 -0.41
CA ALA A 386 26.96 -15.16 -1.62
C ALA A 386 28.15 -16.07 -2.01
N SER A 387 29.38 -15.53 -1.99
CA SER A 387 30.61 -16.31 -2.27
C SER A 387 30.78 -17.46 -1.28
N LEU A 388 30.58 -17.21 0.01
CA LEU A 388 30.71 -18.21 1.06
C LEU A 388 29.69 -19.35 0.92
N ILE A 389 28.42 -19.02 0.57
CA ILE A 389 27.38 -20.02 0.33
C ILE A 389 27.71 -20.86 -0.92
N VAL A 390 28.22 -20.24 -1.99
CA VAL A 390 28.62 -20.95 -3.21
C VAL A 390 29.82 -21.87 -2.98
N GLU A 391 30.83 -21.43 -2.22
CA GLU A 391 32.03 -22.21 -1.94
C GLU A 391 31.78 -23.43 -1.04
N LYS A 392 30.97 -23.25 0.01
CA LYS A 392 30.70 -24.31 1.02
C LYS A 392 29.49 -25.18 0.68
N GLY A 393 28.61 -24.73 -0.18
CA GLY A 393 27.29 -25.32 -0.47
C GLY A 393 26.23 -24.90 0.58
N GLU A 394 25.02 -24.65 0.10
CA GLU A 394 23.92 -24.09 0.89
C GLU A 394 23.60 -24.90 2.16
N GLY A 395 23.73 -26.22 2.12
CA GLY A 395 23.46 -27.11 3.28
C GLY A 395 24.55 -27.16 4.36
N ASN A 396 25.72 -26.59 4.12
CA ASN A 396 26.88 -26.66 5.02
C ASN A 396 27.10 -25.34 5.81
N VAL A 397 26.32 -24.32 5.55
CA VAL A 397 26.39 -23.01 6.24
C VAL A 397 25.18 -22.85 7.10
N THR A 398 25.36 -22.95 8.43
CA THR A 398 24.29 -22.81 9.43
C THR A 398 24.26 -21.43 10.09
N GLY A 399 25.40 -20.74 10.09
CA GLY A 399 25.52 -19.41 10.64
C GLY A 399 26.57 -18.56 9.94
N ILE A 400 26.37 -17.28 9.93
CA ILE A 400 27.26 -16.28 9.35
C ILE A 400 27.50 -15.17 10.36
N LEU A 401 28.77 -14.81 10.55
CA LEU A 401 29.19 -13.69 11.37
C LEU A 401 29.87 -12.63 10.51
N VAL A 402 29.35 -11.41 10.56
CA VAL A 402 29.97 -10.23 9.92
C VAL A 402 30.84 -9.52 10.96
N THR A 403 32.12 -9.43 10.72
CA THR A 403 33.10 -8.79 11.61
C THR A 403 33.90 -7.71 10.89
N GLU A 404 34.68 -6.98 11.63
CA GLU A 404 35.70 -6.09 11.08
C GLU A 404 37.09 -6.66 11.38
N LYS A 405 37.97 -6.74 10.37
CA LYS A 405 39.36 -7.11 10.51
C LYS A 405 40.24 -6.16 9.68
N ASP A 406 41.22 -5.57 10.32
CA ASP A 406 42.16 -4.65 9.68
C ASP A 406 41.50 -3.49 8.87
N GLY A 407 40.38 -2.96 9.38
CA GLY A 407 39.63 -1.90 8.73
C GLY A 407 38.72 -2.37 7.59
N GLU A 408 38.64 -3.68 7.31
CA GLU A 408 37.76 -4.26 6.31
C GLU A 408 36.66 -5.15 6.92
N ILE A 409 35.51 -5.16 6.25
CA ILE A 409 34.43 -6.07 6.63
C ILE A 409 34.81 -7.49 6.24
N ASP A 410 34.77 -8.41 7.18
CA ASP A 410 34.97 -9.84 6.94
C ASP A 410 33.69 -10.62 7.25
N VAL A 411 33.49 -11.77 6.55
CA VAL A 411 32.31 -12.61 6.67
C VAL A 411 32.76 -14.06 6.85
N GLU A 412 32.43 -14.61 8.02
CA GLU A 412 32.84 -15.97 8.39
C GLU A 412 31.61 -16.87 8.59
N SER A 413 31.73 -18.16 8.29
CA SER A 413 30.72 -19.15 8.68
C SER A 413 30.98 -19.61 10.10
N ILE A 414 29.93 -19.68 10.91
CA ILE A 414 29.93 -20.20 12.27
C ILE A 414 29.34 -21.62 12.25
#